data_6080c879d1c0b570016044e5b1cae0e8
#
_entry.id   6080c879d1c0b570016044e5b1cae0e8
#
_cell.length_a   1.000
_cell.length_b   1.000
_cell.length_c   1.000
_cell.angle_alpha   90.00
_cell.angle_beta   90.00
_cell.angle_gamma   90.00
#
_symmetry.space_group_name_H-M   'P 1'
#
loop_
_entity.id
_entity.type
_entity.pdbx_description
1 polymer ?
#
loop_
_entity_poly.entity_id
_entity_poly.type
_entity_poly.pdbx_seq_one_letter_code
_entity_poly.pdbx_strand_id
1 'polypeptide(L)'
;MAEWAWEPDDFAALWFSDANDRIPGLLRFTSRFVYRDDFELHRPAVRGRYNADELEQIDLALHTLTTSDMRVEILGHTTKYQGSKGASREYRIIGARNLHHATVIYQLTEGERDGRIRVHSCRPEHLGARLVAVIPPRDPGAQPPITVHPKDIRDNRQSATASTPAERYRRLLARRIDGNGTAAFLQAPIHADPTPAHEVAWCDFDDGRYLQVRADHITIRPATPKDLSARFNAWFESARQRLREDEYDRW
;
A
#
# COMPACT_ATOMS: atom_id res chain seq x y z
N MET A 1 0.67 6.09 20.13
CA MET A 1 0.96 5.56 18.79
C MET A 1 2.32 4.89 18.87
N ALA A 2 2.35 3.61 18.59
CA ALA A 2 3.57 2.82 18.67
C ALA A 2 4.11 2.50 17.26
N GLU A 3 5.42 2.41 17.15
CA GLU A 3 6.13 2.07 15.92
C GLU A 3 7.23 1.08 16.24
N TRP A 4 7.34 0.05 15.41
CA TRP A 4 8.40 -0.96 15.50
C TRP A 4 9.05 -1.20 14.15
N ALA A 5 10.29 -1.68 14.16
CA ALA A 5 11.03 -2.03 12.96
C ALA A 5 11.86 -3.30 13.23
N TRP A 6 11.57 -4.34 12.48
CA TRP A 6 12.18 -5.65 12.66
C TRP A 6 12.93 -6.12 11.42
N GLU A 7 13.99 -6.87 11.61
CA GLU A 7 14.50 -7.73 10.54
C GLU A 7 13.43 -8.77 10.18
N PRO A 8 13.39 -9.28 8.94
CA PRO A 8 12.34 -10.19 8.50
C PRO A 8 12.12 -11.41 9.40
N ASP A 9 13.19 -12.03 9.92
CA ASP A 9 13.06 -13.16 10.85
C ASP A 9 12.55 -12.76 12.23
N ASP A 10 12.87 -11.55 12.71
CA ASP A 10 12.34 -11.04 13.97
C ASP A 10 10.83 -10.75 13.85
N PHE A 11 10.42 -10.18 12.72
CA PHE A 11 8.99 -10.03 12.44
C PHE A 11 8.28 -11.39 12.35
N ALA A 12 8.85 -12.35 11.63
CA ALA A 12 8.30 -13.69 11.52
C ALA A 12 8.16 -14.38 12.89
N ALA A 13 9.13 -14.17 13.80
CA ALA A 13 9.10 -14.70 15.17
C ALA A 13 7.94 -14.16 16.02
N LEU A 14 7.49 -12.93 15.76
CA LEU A 14 6.34 -12.29 16.41
C LEU A 14 5.01 -12.62 15.70
N TRP A 15 5.05 -12.76 14.36
CA TRP A 15 3.88 -12.94 13.51
C TRP A 15 3.34 -14.37 13.52
N PHE A 16 4.22 -15.38 13.39
CA PHE A 16 3.78 -16.77 13.26
C PHE A 16 3.05 -17.26 14.51
N SER A 17 1.86 -17.78 14.29
CA SER A 17 0.95 -18.31 15.30
C SER A 17 0.00 -19.30 14.62
N ASP A 18 -0.92 -19.92 15.36
CA ASP A 18 -1.95 -20.80 14.80
C ASP A 18 -2.87 -20.06 13.80
N ALA A 19 -3.04 -18.75 13.98
CA ALA A 19 -3.83 -17.90 13.08
C ALA A 19 -3.03 -17.39 11.87
N ASN A 20 -1.71 -17.39 11.94
CA ASN A 20 -0.80 -16.82 10.93
C ASN A 20 0.32 -17.82 10.62
N ASP A 21 0.08 -18.71 9.69
CA ASP A 21 1.04 -19.74 9.24
C ASP A 21 2.01 -19.25 8.15
N ARG A 22 1.77 -18.07 7.60
CA ARG A 22 2.57 -17.45 6.54
C ARG A 22 2.64 -15.93 6.69
N ILE A 23 3.70 -15.34 6.14
CA ILE A 23 3.84 -13.88 6.05
C ILE A 23 2.79 -13.32 5.09
N PRO A 24 2.24 -12.11 5.34
CA PRO A 24 1.34 -11.44 4.39
C PRO A 24 1.92 -11.40 2.97
N GLY A 25 1.15 -11.84 1.97
CA GLY A 25 1.64 -12.14 0.62
C GLY A 25 2.29 -10.94 -0.12
N LEU A 26 1.95 -9.71 0.25
CA LEU A 26 2.58 -8.53 -0.32
C LEU A 26 4.03 -8.32 0.17
N LEU A 27 4.36 -8.76 1.39
CA LEU A 27 5.70 -8.62 1.96
C LEU A 27 6.63 -9.69 1.41
N ARG A 28 7.92 -9.38 1.37
CA ARG A 28 8.96 -10.36 1.05
C ARG A 28 9.57 -10.91 2.33
N PHE A 29 9.77 -12.20 2.35
CA PHE A 29 10.41 -12.89 3.46
C PHE A 29 11.28 -14.04 2.95
N THR A 30 12.54 -13.97 3.28
CA THR A 30 13.48 -15.07 3.14
C THR A 30 14.18 -15.25 4.46
N SER A 31 13.96 -16.39 5.11
CA SER A 31 14.58 -16.66 6.40
C SER A 31 16.10 -16.86 6.24
N ARG A 32 16.86 -16.30 7.17
CA ARG A 32 18.29 -16.59 7.32
C ARG A 32 18.55 -17.95 7.94
N PHE A 33 17.57 -18.55 8.57
CA PHE A 33 17.67 -19.85 9.21
C PHE A 33 17.48 -20.97 8.20
N VAL A 34 18.43 -21.88 8.11
CA VAL A 34 18.36 -23.07 7.25
C VAL A 34 17.49 -24.15 7.88
N TYR A 35 17.55 -24.28 9.20
CA TYR A 35 16.80 -25.28 9.94
C TYR A 35 15.67 -24.63 10.74
N ARG A 36 14.52 -25.32 10.79
CA ARG A 36 13.35 -24.87 11.56
C ARG A 36 13.66 -24.76 13.04
N ASP A 37 14.41 -25.67 13.59
CA ASP A 37 14.73 -25.70 15.03
C ASP A 37 15.51 -24.45 15.45
N ASP A 38 16.41 -23.94 14.62
CA ASP A 38 17.14 -22.68 14.88
C ASP A 38 16.18 -21.49 14.92
N PHE A 39 15.19 -21.46 14.03
CA PHE A 39 14.16 -20.43 14.05
C PHE A 39 13.27 -20.53 15.29
N GLU A 40 12.87 -21.75 15.70
CA GLU A 40 12.07 -21.93 16.92
C GLU A 40 12.82 -21.53 18.21
N LEU A 41 14.15 -21.70 18.25
CA LEU A 41 14.99 -21.17 19.34
C LEU A 41 15.09 -19.64 19.30
N HIS A 42 15.03 -19.03 18.12
CA HIS A 42 15.10 -17.58 17.94
C HIS A 42 13.81 -16.87 18.43
N ARG A 43 12.65 -17.48 18.28
CA ARG A 43 11.35 -16.87 18.63
C ARG A 43 11.27 -16.37 20.09
N PRO A 44 11.56 -17.17 21.14
CA PRO A 44 11.52 -16.69 22.51
C PRO A 44 12.56 -15.59 22.78
N ALA A 45 13.72 -15.63 22.11
CA ALA A 45 14.74 -14.59 22.25
C ALA A 45 14.28 -13.24 21.69
N VAL A 46 13.49 -13.23 20.60
CA VAL A 46 12.88 -12.00 20.08
C VAL A 46 11.82 -11.46 21.04
N ARG A 47 10.90 -12.31 21.49
CA ARG A 47 9.83 -11.90 22.43
C ARG A 47 10.41 -11.40 23.76
N GLY A 48 11.49 -11.99 24.24
CA GLY A 48 12.18 -11.58 25.48
C GLY A 48 12.87 -10.20 25.43
N ARG A 49 12.91 -9.53 24.27
CA ARG A 49 13.41 -8.16 24.13
C ARG A 49 12.42 -7.10 24.60
N TYR A 50 11.16 -7.46 24.80
CA TYR A 50 10.05 -6.55 25.09
C TYR A 50 9.49 -6.85 26.48
N ASN A 51 9.06 -5.82 27.19
CA ASN A 51 8.28 -6.00 28.40
C ASN A 51 6.83 -6.40 28.07
N ALA A 52 6.04 -6.72 29.09
CA ALA A 52 4.66 -7.21 28.91
C ALA A 52 3.76 -6.20 28.19
N ASP A 53 3.85 -4.91 28.54
CA ASP A 53 3.01 -3.84 27.93
C ASP A 53 3.37 -3.61 26.46
N GLU A 54 4.66 -3.69 26.12
CA GLU A 54 5.11 -3.58 24.73
C GLU A 54 4.66 -4.77 23.89
N LEU A 55 4.75 -6.01 24.44
CA LEU A 55 4.26 -7.20 23.78
C LEU A 55 2.75 -7.13 23.54
N GLU A 56 1.98 -6.65 24.49
CA GLU A 56 0.54 -6.47 24.33
C GLU A 56 0.22 -5.49 23.17
N GLN A 57 0.97 -4.38 23.07
CA GLN A 57 0.81 -3.43 21.98
C GLN A 57 1.23 -4.03 20.62
N ILE A 58 2.30 -4.82 20.57
CA ILE A 58 2.73 -5.52 19.36
C ILE A 58 1.66 -6.54 18.95
N ASP A 59 1.22 -7.38 19.87
CA ASP A 59 0.21 -8.41 19.64
C ASP A 59 -1.11 -7.78 19.18
N LEU A 60 -1.53 -6.64 19.75
CA LEU A 60 -2.70 -5.88 19.30
C LEU A 60 -2.56 -5.36 17.87
N ALA A 61 -1.39 -4.83 17.51
CA ALA A 61 -1.13 -4.33 16.16
C ALA A 61 -1.15 -5.46 15.13
N LEU A 62 -0.54 -6.62 15.44
CA LEU A 62 -0.52 -7.79 14.58
C LEU A 62 -1.91 -8.44 14.50
N HIS A 63 -2.62 -8.54 15.61
CA HIS A 63 -4.00 -9.02 15.67
C HIS A 63 -4.94 -8.16 14.82
N THR A 64 -4.77 -6.83 14.82
CA THR A 64 -5.55 -5.93 13.96
C THR A 64 -5.36 -6.27 12.48
N LEU A 65 -4.15 -6.60 12.03
CA LEU A 65 -3.90 -7.04 10.66
C LEU A 65 -4.59 -8.39 10.35
N THR A 66 -4.50 -9.34 11.27
CA THR A 66 -5.04 -10.70 11.10
C THR A 66 -6.55 -10.72 11.04
N THR A 67 -7.22 -9.93 11.91
CA THR A 67 -8.67 -9.98 12.09
C THR A 67 -9.44 -8.97 11.25
N SER A 68 -8.75 -8.08 10.52
CA SER A 68 -9.42 -7.12 9.65
C SER A 68 -9.90 -7.76 8.36
N ASP A 69 -11.19 -7.56 8.07
CA ASP A 69 -11.80 -7.98 6.79
C ASP A 69 -11.65 -6.96 5.67
N MET A 70 -10.97 -5.84 5.95
CA MET A 70 -10.76 -4.74 5.01
C MET A 70 -9.33 -4.25 5.11
N ARG A 71 -8.67 -4.15 3.95
CA ARG A 71 -7.32 -3.63 3.87
C ARG A 71 -7.05 -2.87 2.57
N VAL A 72 -6.07 -1.99 2.63
CA VAL A 72 -5.45 -1.38 1.44
C VAL A 72 -4.07 -1.97 1.28
N GLU A 73 -3.79 -2.51 0.12
CA GLU A 73 -2.46 -2.97 -0.29
C GLU A 73 -1.86 -2.02 -1.31
N ILE A 74 -0.61 -1.64 -1.10
CA ILE A 74 0.11 -0.71 -1.98
C ILE A 74 1.42 -1.33 -2.38
N LEU A 75 1.65 -1.41 -3.69
CA LEU A 75 2.91 -1.81 -4.28
C LEU A 75 3.40 -0.70 -5.20
N GLY A 76 4.65 -0.33 -5.08
CA GLY A 76 5.23 0.66 -5.96
C GLY A 76 6.74 0.67 -5.95
N HIS A 77 7.31 1.50 -6.79
CA HIS A 77 8.75 1.73 -6.83
C HIS A 77 9.08 3.21 -7.06
N THR A 78 10.29 3.60 -6.69
CA THR A 78 10.83 4.93 -6.95
C THR A 78 12.32 4.87 -7.23
N THR A 79 12.77 5.69 -8.18
CA THR A 79 14.19 5.89 -8.47
C THR A 79 14.76 7.13 -7.78
N LYS A 80 13.87 8.00 -7.25
CA LYS A 80 14.24 9.20 -6.52
C LYS A 80 14.13 8.99 -5.02
N TYR A 81 15.13 8.34 -4.45
CA TYR A 81 15.27 8.23 -3.02
C TYR A 81 16.54 8.94 -2.55
N GLN A 82 16.43 9.79 -1.52
CA GLN A 82 17.60 10.44 -0.94
C GLN A 82 18.54 9.34 -0.38
N GLY A 83 19.78 9.35 -0.86
CA GLY A 83 20.82 8.40 -0.42
C GLY A 83 20.99 7.15 -1.30
N SER A 84 20.13 6.86 -2.24
CA SER A 84 20.35 5.78 -3.21
C SER A 84 20.92 6.35 -4.51
N LYS A 85 22.14 5.99 -4.86
CA LYS A 85 22.84 6.35 -6.11
C LYS A 85 22.09 5.83 -7.35
N GLY A 86 20.87 6.29 -7.58
CA GLY A 86 20.04 5.89 -8.72
C GLY A 86 19.43 4.49 -8.65
N ALA A 87 19.58 3.77 -7.55
CA ALA A 87 18.94 2.46 -7.37
C ALA A 87 17.42 2.64 -7.18
N SER A 88 16.63 1.81 -7.89
CA SER A 88 15.19 1.74 -7.67
C SER A 88 14.90 1.09 -6.32
N ARG A 89 13.93 1.65 -5.58
CA ARG A 89 13.39 1.04 -4.37
C ARG A 89 11.94 0.64 -4.59
N GLU A 90 11.62 -0.58 -4.24
CA GLU A 90 10.23 -1.01 -4.07
C GLU A 90 9.75 -0.64 -2.67
N TYR A 91 8.47 -0.29 -2.58
CA TYR A 91 7.75 -0.15 -1.33
C TYR A 91 6.48 -1.01 -1.37
N ARG A 92 6.25 -1.73 -0.28
CA ARG A 92 5.16 -2.66 -0.06
C ARG A 92 4.48 -2.27 1.23
N ILE A 93 3.20 -1.91 1.17
CA ILE A 93 2.48 -1.33 2.30
C ILE A 93 1.13 -2.01 2.41
N ILE A 94 0.78 -2.46 3.60
CA ILE A 94 -0.56 -2.95 3.93
C ILE A 94 -1.09 -2.09 5.06
N GLY A 95 -2.28 -1.54 4.89
CA GLY A 95 -3.02 -0.88 5.95
C GLY A 95 -4.35 -1.55 6.18
N ALA A 96 -4.57 -1.98 7.40
CA ALA A 96 -5.81 -2.63 7.81
C ALA A 96 -6.40 -1.96 9.04
N ARG A 97 -7.71 -2.06 9.23
CA ARG A 97 -8.39 -1.52 10.41
C ARG A 97 -9.61 -2.32 10.79
N ASN A 98 -9.91 -2.28 12.08
CA ASN A 98 -11.22 -2.61 12.62
C ASN A 98 -11.94 -1.34 13.13
N LEU A 99 -12.91 -1.48 14.03
CA LEU A 99 -13.66 -0.34 14.58
C LEU A 99 -12.80 0.57 15.47
N HIS A 100 -11.80 0.03 16.16
CA HIS A 100 -11.08 0.71 17.25
C HIS A 100 -9.61 0.96 16.92
N HIS A 101 -9.01 0.10 16.11
CA HIS A 101 -7.59 0.09 15.81
C HIS A 101 -7.32 0.05 14.32
N ALA A 102 -6.20 0.63 13.93
CA ALA A 102 -5.65 0.50 12.59
C ALA A 102 -4.16 0.25 12.68
N THR A 103 -3.66 -0.54 11.74
CA THR A 103 -2.25 -0.89 11.64
C THR A 103 -1.78 -0.71 10.19
N VAL A 104 -0.63 -0.09 10.04
CA VAL A 104 0.11 -0.02 8.78
C VAL A 104 1.37 -0.83 8.93
N ILE A 105 1.55 -1.81 8.06
CA ILE A 105 2.79 -2.58 7.94
C ILE A 105 3.42 -2.28 6.59
N TYR A 106 4.73 -2.08 6.56
CA TYR A 106 5.41 -1.80 5.31
C TYR A 106 6.86 -2.30 5.29
N GLN A 107 7.32 -2.54 4.08
CA GLN A 107 8.66 -2.98 3.77
C GLN A 107 9.19 -2.20 2.58
N LEU A 108 10.41 -1.70 2.70
CA LEU A 108 11.16 -1.05 1.62
C LEU A 108 12.32 -1.96 1.23
N THR A 109 12.54 -2.17 -0.08
CA THR A 109 13.74 -2.89 -0.49
C THR A 109 14.98 -2.01 -0.34
N GLU A 110 16.10 -2.64 -0.02
CA GLU A 110 17.42 -2.01 0.05
C GLU A 110 18.33 -2.64 -1.01
N GLY A 111 18.18 -2.20 -2.25
CA GLY A 111 18.78 -2.86 -3.42
C GLY A 111 18.09 -4.21 -3.69
N GLU A 112 18.86 -5.30 -3.70
CA GLU A 112 18.34 -6.68 -3.88
C GLU A 112 17.88 -7.32 -2.55
N ARG A 113 18.12 -6.66 -1.41
CA ARG A 113 17.78 -7.21 -0.11
C ARG A 113 16.39 -6.80 0.34
N ASP A 114 15.72 -7.71 1.01
CA ASP A 114 14.49 -7.42 1.73
C ASP A 114 14.83 -6.52 2.93
N GLY A 115 14.24 -5.33 2.95
CA GLY A 115 14.45 -4.38 4.04
C GLY A 115 13.66 -4.78 5.28
N ARG A 116 13.88 -4.02 6.35
CA ARG A 116 13.14 -4.19 7.59
C ARG A 116 11.64 -4.06 7.39
N ILE A 117 10.89 -4.86 8.11
CA ILE A 117 9.44 -4.76 8.21
C ILE A 117 9.12 -3.79 9.35
N ARG A 118 8.36 -2.73 9.01
CA ARG A 118 7.96 -1.70 9.97
C ARG A 118 6.46 -1.77 10.21
N VAL A 119 6.06 -1.59 11.45
CA VAL A 119 4.65 -1.64 11.86
C VAL A 119 4.32 -0.39 12.66
N HIS A 120 3.21 0.27 12.29
CA HIS A 120 2.67 1.42 12.99
C HIS A 120 1.24 1.13 13.43
N SER A 121 0.96 1.30 14.71
CA SER A 121 -0.40 1.32 15.23
C SER A 121 -0.94 2.75 15.27
N CYS A 122 -2.18 2.96 14.83
CA CYS A 122 -2.83 4.26 14.84
C CYS A 122 -4.35 4.13 15.07
N ARG A 123 -5.03 5.27 15.23
CA ARG A 123 -6.48 5.30 15.22
C ARG A 123 -7.01 5.12 13.80
N PRO A 124 -8.18 4.50 13.60
CA PRO A 124 -8.76 4.23 12.28
C PRO A 124 -8.89 5.46 11.38
N GLU A 125 -9.23 6.61 11.93
CA GLU A 125 -9.37 7.88 11.20
C GLU A 125 -8.05 8.41 10.62
N HIS A 126 -6.91 7.96 11.16
CA HIS A 126 -5.58 8.36 10.69
C HIS A 126 -4.97 7.40 9.66
N LEU A 127 -5.63 6.28 9.37
CA LEU A 127 -5.08 5.23 8.51
C LEU A 127 -4.69 5.75 7.12
N GLY A 128 -5.58 6.48 6.44
CA GLY A 128 -5.28 7.02 5.12
C GLY A 128 -4.07 7.95 5.10
N ALA A 129 -3.94 8.82 6.11
CA ALA A 129 -2.77 9.69 6.24
C ALA A 129 -1.49 8.91 6.53
N ARG A 130 -1.55 7.84 7.33
CA ARG A 130 -0.41 6.97 7.63
C ARG A 130 0.04 6.17 6.42
N LEU A 131 -0.88 5.62 5.64
CA LEU A 131 -0.55 4.96 4.38
C LEU A 131 0.21 5.89 3.44
N VAL A 132 -0.29 7.12 3.27
CA VAL A 132 0.34 8.12 2.38
C VAL A 132 1.69 8.58 2.90
N ALA A 133 1.89 8.68 4.21
CA ALA A 133 3.17 9.08 4.81
C ALA A 133 4.32 8.09 4.52
N VAL A 134 4.00 6.83 4.19
CA VAL A 134 4.98 5.80 3.82
C VAL A 134 5.30 5.82 2.31
N ILE A 135 4.36 6.27 1.48
CA ILE A 135 4.60 6.44 0.05
C ILE A 135 5.67 7.53 -0.16
N PRO A 136 6.67 7.31 -1.01
CA PRO A 136 7.70 8.32 -1.28
C PRO A 136 7.09 9.70 -1.62
N PRO A 137 7.50 10.79 -0.95
CA PRO A 137 6.90 12.11 -1.12
C PRO A 137 7.15 12.65 -2.54
N ARG A 138 6.11 13.24 -3.12
CA ARG A 138 6.16 13.90 -4.42
C ARG A 138 5.14 15.04 -4.44
N ASP A 139 5.53 16.14 -5.07
CA ASP A 139 4.61 17.23 -5.38
C ASP A 139 3.59 16.81 -6.44
N PRO A 140 2.42 17.43 -6.50
CA PRO A 140 1.47 17.18 -7.58
C PRO A 140 2.05 17.61 -8.92
N GLY A 141 1.73 16.88 -9.98
CA GLY A 141 2.16 17.20 -11.34
C GLY A 141 1.66 18.56 -11.83
N ALA A 142 2.39 19.17 -12.75
CA ALA A 142 2.10 20.52 -13.24
C ALA A 142 1.08 20.56 -14.40
N GLN A 143 0.80 19.40 -15.06
CA GLN A 143 -0.10 19.37 -16.21
C GLN A 143 -1.57 19.30 -15.77
N PRO A 144 -2.49 19.94 -16.51
CA PRO A 144 -3.91 19.87 -16.21
C PRO A 144 -4.44 18.43 -16.37
N PRO A 145 -5.58 18.10 -15.72
CA PRO A 145 -6.23 16.81 -15.87
C PRO A 145 -6.51 16.44 -17.33
N ILE A 146 -6.35 15.16 -17.63
CA ILE A 146 -6.66 14.57 -18.93
C ILE A 146 -7.68 13.46 -18.71
N THR A 147 -8.81 13.52 -19.40
CA THR A 147 -9.79 12.43 -19.44
C THR A 147 -9.89 11.94 -20.88
N VAL A 148 -9.78 10.62 -21.07
CA VAL A 148 -9.77 10.01 -22.40
C VAL A 148 -10.54 8.69 -22.37
N HIS A 149 -11.28 8.41 -23.45
CA HIS A 149 -11.92 7.11 -23.61
C HIS A 149 -10.87 6.06 -24.05
N PRO A 150 -10.89 4.82 -23.50
CA PRO A 150 -9.90 3.78 -23.84
C PRO A 150 -9.82 3.47 -25.35
N LYS A 151 -10.93 3.60 -26.09
CA LYS A 151 -10.95 3.42 -27.55
C LYS A 151 -10.10 4.45 -28.28
N ASP A 152 -10.12 5.73 -27.84
CA ASP A 152 -9.38 6.82 -28.49
C ASP A 152 -7.85 6.65 -28.31
N ILE A 153 -7.43 5.94 -27.25
CA ILE A 153 -6.02 5.61 -27.04
C ILE A 153 -5.55 4.56 -28.05
N ARG A 154 -6.42 3.61 -28.41
CA ARG A 154 -6.11 2.53 -29.37
C ARG A 154 -6.14 3.02 -30.81
N ASP A 155 -7.00 3.97 -31.12
CA ASP A 155 -7.10 4.58 -32.44
C ASP A 155 -5.91 5.50 -32.67
N ASN A 156 -4.92 5.00 -33.42
CA ASN A 156 -3.68 5.72 -33.72
C ASN A 156 -3.87 6.81 -34.80
N ARG A 157 -5.05 7.43 -34.89
CA ARG A 157 -5.30 8.53 -35.84
C ARG A 157 -4.58 9.78 -35.33
N GLN A 158 -3.48 10.11 -35.98
CA GLN A 158 -2.84 11.39 -35.80
C GLN A 158 -3.78 12.48 -36.33
N SER A 159 -4.27 13.33 -35.43
CA SER A 159 -4.99 14.55 -35.85
C SER A 159 -3.97 15.62 -36.20
N ALA A 160 -4.07 16.15 -37.43
CA ALA A 160 -3.09 17.10 -37.94
C ALA A 160 -3.19 18.49 -37.29
N THR A 161 -4.19 18.80 -36.48
CA THR A 161 -4.52 20.19 -36.15
C THR A 161 -4.76 20.52 -34.68
N ALA A 162 -4.87 19.57 -33.77
CA ALA A 162 -5.01 19.87 -32.34
C ALA A 162 -4.53 18.70 -31.49
N SER A 163 -3.89 19.01 -30.36
CA SER A 163 -3.52 18.01 -29.37
C SER A 163 -4.77 17.45 -28.71
N THR A 164 -5.22 16.28 -29.18
CA THR A 164 -6.38 15.57 -28.61
C THR A 164 -6.08 15.10 -27.17
N PRO A 165 -7.10 14.84 -26.34
CA PRO A 165 -6.89 14.23 -25.02
C PRO A 165 -6.07 12.93 -25.10
N ALA A 166 -6.29 12.10 -26.12
CA ALA A 166 -5.54 10.87 -26.34
C ALA A 166 -4.05 11.12 -26.63
N GLU A 167 -3.72 12.12 -27.45
CA GLU A 167 -2.34 12.50 -27.72
C GLU A 167 -1.66 13.08 -26.49
N ARG A 168 -2.34 13.94 -25.74
CA ARG A 168 -1.80 14.49 -24.47
C ARG A 168 -1.54 13.38 -23.47
N TYR A 169 -2.46 12.40 -23.36
CA TYR A 169 -2.30 11.23 -22.49
C TYR A 169 -1.09 10.39 -22.91
N ARG A 170 -0.96 10.04 -24.22
CA ARG A 170 0.20 9.28 -24.72
C ARG A 170 1.51 10.04 -24.49
N ARG A 171 1.55 11.35 -24.75
CA ARG A 171 2.73 12.18 -24.51
C ARG A 171 3.13 12.23 -23.04
N LEU A 172 2.16 12.31 -22.13
CA LEU A 172 2.43 12.26 -20.70
C LEU A 172 3.05 10.91 -20.30
N LEU A 173 2.48 9.79 -20.77
CA LEU A 173 2.98 8.45 -20.44
C LEU A 173 4.28 8.06 -21.17
N ALA A 174 4.63 8.74 -22.23
CA ALA A 174 5.93 8.55 -22.92
C ALA A 174 7.11 9.21 -22.18
N ARG A 175 6.84 10.02 -21.15
CA ARG A 175 7.88 10.63 -20.32
C ARG A 175 8.57 9.58 -19.47
N ARG A 176 9.81 9.88 -19.07
CA ARG A 176 10.54 9.05 -18.12
C ARG A 176 9.77 9.00 -16.79
N ILE A 177 9.50 7.78 -16.33
CA ILE A 177 8.86 7.52 -15.04
C ILE A 177 9.96 7.44 -13.97
N ASP A 178 9.88 8.31 -12.96
CA ASP A 178 10.78 8.31 -11.79
C ASP A 178 10.27 7.36 -10.69
N GLY A 179 9.00 7.03 -10.71
CA GLY A 179 8.36 6.10 -9.79
C GLY A 179 6.92 5.85 -10.18
N ASN A 180 6.36 4.79 -9.64
CA ASN A 180 4.93 4.50 -9.77
C ASN A 180 4.43 3.72 -8.56
N GLY A 181 3.13 3.53 -8.49
CA GLY A 181 2.52 2.64 -7.54
C GLY A 181 1.06 2.36 -7.89
N THR A 182 0.57 1.30 -7.28
CA THR A 182 -0.84 0.92 -7.30
C THR A 182 -1.30 0.72 -5.87
N ALA A 183 -2.55 1.09 -5.61
CA ALA A 183 -3.22 0.76 -4.37
C ALA A 183 -4.51 0.01 -4.70
N ALA A 184 -4.72 -1.10 -4.02
CA ALA A 184 -5.90 -1.95 -4.11
C ALA A 184 -6.62 -1.97 -2.75
N PHE A 185 -7.94 -1.80 -2.76
CA PHE A 185 -8.78 -2.01 -1.58
C PHE A 185 -9.41 -3.39 -1.65
N LEU A 186 -9.16 -4.20 -0.65
CA LEU A 186 -9.54 -5.60 -0.55
C LEU A 186 -10.48 -5.81 0.64
N GLN A 187 -11.56 -6.55 0.41
CA GLN A 187 -12.55 -6.92 1.43
C GLN A 187 -12.43 -8.41 1.72
N ALA A 188 -11.41 -8.79 2.47
CA ALA A 188 -11.15 -10.17 2.90
C ALA A 188 -10.02 -10.18 3.94
N PRO A 189 -9.87 -11.28 4.71
CA PRO A 189 -8.76 -11.51 5.63
C PRO A 189 -7.39 -11.41 4.95
N ILE A 190 -6.35 -11.12 5.75
CA ILE A 190 -4.98 -10.83 5.29
C ILE A 190 -4.37 -11.90 4.38
N HIS A 191 -4.76 -13.15 4.55
CA HIS A 191 -4.25 -14.30 3.79
C HIS A 191 -5.10 -14.68 2.58
N ALA A 192 -6.22 -14.00 2.36
CA ALA A 192 -7.06 -14.20 1.18
C ALA A 192 -6.60 -13.29 0.02
N ASP A 193 -6.86 -13.74 -1.21
CA ASP A 193 -6.54 -13.01 -2.44
C ASP A 193 -7.84 -12.76 -3.25
N PRO A 194 -8.70 -11.84 -2.77
CA PRO A 194 -9.93 -11.49 -3.48
C PRO A 194 -9.64 -10.53 -4.62
N THR A 195 -10.59 -10.44 -5.55
CA THR A 195 -10.59 -9.34 -6.52
C THR A 195 -10.72 -8.01 -5.78
N PRO A 196 -9.89 -7.00 -6.09
CA PRO A 196 -9.99 -5.68 -5.49
C PRO A 196 -11.36 -5.04 -5.72
N ALA A 197 -11.96 -4.51 -4.65
CA ALA A 197 -13.20 -3.73 -4.75
C ALA A 197 -12.96 -2.34 -5.35
N HIS A 198 -11.78 -1.79 -5.13
CA HIS A 198 -11.32 -0.53 -5.69
C HIS A 198 -9.82 -0.56 -5.96
N GLU A 199 -9.43 0.14 -7.03
CA GLU A 199 -8.01 0.31 -7.38
C GLU A 199 -7.73 1.74 -7.79
N VAL A 200 -6.48 2.14 -7.63
CA VAL A 200 -5.93 3.37 -8.13
C VAL A 200 -4.45 3.20 -8.42
N ALA A 201 -3.98 3.81 -9.52
CA ALA A 201 -2.56 3.83 -9.86
C ALA A 201 -2.04 5.28 -9.88
N TRP A 202 -0.74 5.44 -9.74
CA TRP A 202 -0.07 6.72 -9.96
C TRP A 202 1.27 6.54 -10.65
N CYS A 203 1.69 7.60 -11.31
CA CYS A 203 3.01 7.73 -11.90
C CYS A 203 3.65 9.02 -11.40
N ASP A 204 4.94 8.92 -11.09
CA ASP A 204 5.78 10.06 -10.72
C ASP A 204 6.68 10.39 -11.91
N PHE A 205 6.54 11.60 -12.43
CA PHE A 205 7.40 12.16 -13.46
C PHE A 205 8.32 13.23 -12.87
N ASP A 206 9.13 13.84 -13.69
CA ASP A 206 10.04 14.93 -13.29
C ASP A 206 9.31 16.14 -12.68
N ASP A 207 8.08 16.44 -13.16
CA ASP A 207 7.24 17.56 -12.71
C ASP A 207 6.27 17.19 -11.56
N GLY A 208 6.21 15.92 -11.12
CA GLY A 208 5.40 15.52 -9.98
C GLY A 208 4.56 14.26 -10.17
N ARG A 209 3.66 14.03 -9.23
CA ARG A 209 2.77 12.85 -9.18
C ARG A 209 1.46 13.08 -9.90
N TYR A 210 1.06 12.07 -10.66
CA TYR A 210 -0.23 12.00 -11.32
C TYR A 210 -0.98 10.74 -10.89
N LEU A 211 -2.21 10.90 -10.45
CA LEU A 211 -3.13 9.82 -10.14
C LEU A 211 -3.88 9.40 -11.40
N GLN A 212 -3.95 8.10 -11.65
CA GLN A 212 -4.73 7.52 -12.73
C GLN A 212 -5.90 6.72 -12.13
N VAL A 213 -7.11 7.07 -12.56
CA VAL A 213 -8.35 6.36 -12.22
C VAL A 213 -8.93 5.80 -13.53
N ARG A 214 -9.29 4.51 -13.49
CA ARG A 214 -9.91 3.81 -14.60
C ARG A 214 -11.35 3.46 -14.25
N ALA A 215 -12.26 3.91 -15.10
CA ALA A 215 -13.66 3.55 -15.15
C ALA A 215 -14.03 3.43 -16.64
N ASP A 216 -15.20 3.87 -17.07
CA ASP A 216 -15.56 3.99 -18.50
C ASP A 216 -14.56 4.87 -19.26
N HIS A 217 -14.00 5.86 -18.58
CA HIS A 217 -12.91 6.70 -19.05
C HIS A 217 -11.68 6.55 -18.16
N ILE A 218 -10.52 6.81 -18.75
CA ILE A 218 -9.26 6.94 -18.01
C ILE A 218 -9.07 8.42 -17.70
N THR A 219 -9.02 8.75 -16.43
CA THR A 219 -8.69 10.10 -15.97
C THR A 219 -7.32 10.08 -15.31
N ILE A 220 -6.39 10.91 -15.80
CA ILE A 220 -5.10 11.16 -15.17
C ILE A 220 -5.04 12.63 -14.75
N ARG A 221 -4.68 12.87 -13.50
CA ARG A 221 -4.65 14.22 -12.91
C ARG A 221 -3.52 14.37 -11.89
N PRO A 222 -3.03 15.60 -11.65
CA PRO A 222 -2.15 15.87 -10.51
C PRO A 222 -2.74 15.31 -9.22
N ALA A 223 -1.87 14.79 -8.35
CA ALA A 223 -2.29 14.20 -7.10
C ALA A 223 -1.48 14.70 -5.90
N THR A 224 -2.17 15.23 -4.92
CA THR A 224 -1.59 15.60 -3.63
C THR A 224 -1.62 14.42 -2.65
N PRO A 225 -0.79 14.42 -1.59
CA PRO A 225 -0.92 13.48 -0.49
C PRO A 225 -2.32 13.46 0.12
N LYS A 226 -3.00 14.63 0.18
CA LYS A 226 -4.37 14.77 0.67
C LYS A 226 -5.38 14.03 -0.21
N ASP A 227 -5.22 14.07 -1.53
CA ASP A 227 -6.10 13.34 -2.47
C ASP A 227 -6.04 11.83 -2.25
N LEU A 228 -4.83 11.27 -2.09
CA LEU A 228 -4.64 9.85 -1.82
C LEU A 228 -5.21 9.45 -0.46
N SER A 229 -4.92 10.24 0.59
CA SER A 229 -5.43 9.98 1.94
C SER A 229 -6.96 10.01 2.00
N ALA A 230 -7.59 11.01 1.37
CA ALA A 230 -9.04 11.12 1.29
C ALA A 230 -9.65 9.92 0.54
N ARG A 231 -9.02 9.47 -0.54
CA ARG A 231 -9.46 8.30 -1.31
C ARG A 231 -9.42 7.03 -0.48
N PHE A 232 -8.31 6.76 0.20
CA PHE A 232 -8.18 5.57 1.04
C PHE A 232 -9.22 5.58 2.18
N ASN A 233 -9.40 6.70 2.85
CA ASN A 233 -10.44 6.82 3.88
C ASN A 233 -11.85 6.58 3.31
N ALA A 234 -12.16 7.14 2.13
CA ALA A 234 -13.46 6.95 1.48
C ALA A 234 -13.74 5.47 1.16
N TRP A 235 -12.75 4.68 0.76
CA TRP A 235 -12.92 3.26 0.52
C TRP A 235 -13.36 2.50 1.77
N PHE A 236 -12.68 2.76 2.89
CA PHE A 236 -13.04 2.14 4.17
C PHE A 236 -14.43 2.58 4.65
N GLU A 237 -14.77 3.86 4.52
CA GLU A 237 -16.08 4.36 4.96
C GLU A 237 -17.23 3.81 4.10
N SER A 238 -17.05 3.75 2.77
CA SER A 238 -18.05 3.15 1.88
C SER A 238 -18.27 1.67 2.16
N ALA A 239 -17.22 0.93 2.47
CA ALA A 239 -17.34 -0.49 2.83
C ALA A 239 -18.06 -0.68 4.17
N ARG A 240 -17.74 0.13 5.18
CA ARG A 240 -18.45 0.11 6.47
C ARG A 240 -19.92 0.45 6.35
N GLN A 241 -20.26 1.43 5.51
CA GLN A 241 -21.64 1.80 5.28
C GLN A 241 -22.42 0.64 4.67
N ARG A 242 -21.87 -0.01 3.64
CA ARG A 242 -22.50 -1.19 3.02
C ARG A 242 -22.70 -2.34 4.01
N LEU A 243 -21.72 -2.64 4.86
CA LEU A 243 -21.88 -3.68 5.87
C LEU A 243 -23.01 -3.39 6.86
N ARG A 244 -23.21 -2.12 7.23
CA ARG A 244 -24.34 -1.71 8.09
C ARG A 244 -25.69 -1.84 7.37
N GLU A 245 -25.76 -1.45 6.10
CA GLU A 245 -26.96 -1.59 5.27
C GLU A 245 -27.34 -3.07 5.12
N ASP A 246 -26.37 -3.94 4.82
CA ASP A 246 -26.58 -5.38 4.72
C ASP A 246 -27.01 -6.04 6.05
N GLU A 247 -26.59 -5.51 7.19
CA GLU A 247 -27.06 -5.95 8.51
C GLU A 247 -28.51 -5.54 8.76
N TYR A 248 -28.92 -4.32 8.36
CA TYR A 248 -30.31 -3.85 8.50
C TYR A 248 -31.28 -4.65 7.63
N ASP A 249 -30.88 -5.01 6.41
CA ASP A 249 -31.74 -5.73 5.47
C ASP A 249 -31.94 -7.23 5.85
N ARG A 250 -31.20 -7.74 6.83
CA ARG A 250 -31.34 -9.12 7.35
C ARG A 250 -32.34 -9.26 8.51
N TRP A 251 -32.85 -8.16 9.04
CA TRP A 251 -33.81 -8.12 10.14
C TRP A 251 -35.20 -7.62 9.68
#